data_0a54acf4d516ebedbc941e7e4feedf68
#
_entry.id   0a54acf4d516ebedbc941e7e4feedf68
#
_cell.length_a   1.000
_cell.length_b   1.000
_cell.length_c   1.000
_cell.angle_alpha   90.00
_cell.angle_beta   90.00
_cell.angle_gamma   90.00
#
_symmetry.space_group_name_H-M   'P 1'
#
loop_
_entity.id
_entity.type
_entity.pdbx_description
1 polymer ?
#
loop_
_entity_poly.entity_id
_entity_poly.type
_entity_poly.pdbx_seq_one_letter_code
_entity_poly.pdbx_strand_id
1 'polypeptide(L)'
;EQQAKLIYDYWFTQFDFPDENGKPYCSSGGKMVWNEQLKRNIPENWNVVPLLKLVSWESNSQPPKSEFVYEPKEGYVRFIQNRDYDSDTHITYIPRTKNLSIVDRFDILMDKYGDAGAVRYGIEGAFNVALGKICVHNPNYREYIRSFLGSDGIYKFLHNSCMASTRASLSEANLAILNIVVPNEKIILDYENFLHKIRVSILKNKDETVELINLRDWLLPMLMNGQATIAD
;
A
#
# COMPACT_ATOMS: atom_id res chain seq x y z
N GLU A 1 0.10 3.81 -11.10
CA GLU A 1 0.04 2.52 -10.36
C GLU A 1 0.31 1.33 -11.30
N GLN A 2 -0.27 1.27 -12.49
CA GLN A 2 -0.02 0.20 -13.47
C GLN A 2 1.47 0.02 -13.80
N GLN A 3 2.22 1.10 -13.97
CA GLN A 3 3.67 1.04 -14.21
C GLN A 3 4.43 0.38 -13.04
N ALA A 4 4.08 0.71 -11.80
CA ALA A 4 4.69 0.10 -10.62
C ALA A 4 4.47 -1.42 -10.59
N LYS A 5 3.25 -1.87 -10.93
CA LYS A 5 2.91 -3.29 -11.04
C LYS A 5 3.70 -3.99 -12.14
N LEU A 6 3.79 -3.37 -13.34
CA LEU A 6 4.56 -3.94 -14.46
C LEU A 6 6.04 -4.09 -14.11
N ILE A 7 6.62 -3.11 -13.40
CA ILE A 7 8.03 -3.18 -12.98
C ILE A 7 8.24 -4.29 -11.94
N TYR A 8 7.31 -4.43 -10.97
CA TYR A 8 7.35 -5.53 -10.02
C TYR A 8 7.30 -6.88 -10.73
N ASP A 9 6.35 -7.06 -11.65
CA ASP A 9 6.21 -8.29 -12.42
C ASP A 9 7.47 -8.60 -13.25
N TYR A 10 8.04 -7.59 -13.87
CA TYR A 10 9.26 -7.72 -14.67
C TYR A 10 10.46 -8.12 -13.81
N TRP A 11 10.66 -7.45 -12.67
CA TRP A 11 11.84 -7.69 -11.82
C TRP A 11 11.72 -8.96 -10.96
N PHE A 12 10.55 -9.24 -10.38
CA PHE A 12 10.40 -10.25 -9.32
C PHE A 12 9.49 -11.42 -9.69
N THR A 13 8.69 -11.27 -10.74
CA THR A 13 7.88 -12.38 -11.27
C THR A 13 8.59 -13.04 -12.45
N GLN A 14 9.13 -12.25 -13.39
CA GLN A 14 9.89 -12.74 -14.56
C GLN A 14 11.38 -12.86 -14.25
N PHE A 15 11.88 -12.21 -13.20
CA PHE A 15 13.29 -12.12 -12.81
C PHE A 15 14.19 -11.43 -13.85
N ASP A 16 13.61 -10.50 -14.61
CA ASP A 16 14.32 -9.68 -15.59
C ASP A 16 14.75 -8.32 -15.02
N PHE A 17 15.15 -8.30 -13.72
CA PHE A 17 15.80 -7.14 -13.12
C PHE A 17 17.13 -6.84 -13.85
N PRO A 18 17.63 -5.58 -13.83
CA PRO A 18 18.88 -5.22 -14.46
C PRO A 18 20.06 -5.98 -13.82
N ASP A 19 20.85 -6.68 -14.63
CA ASP A 19 22.11 -7.27 -14.21
C ASP A 19 23.20 -6.18 -14.07
N GLU A 20 24.45 -6.59 -13.84
CA GLU A 20 25.59 -5.68 -13.72
C GLU A 20 25.86 -4.86 -14.99
N ASN A 21 25.40 -5.32 -16.15
CA ASN A 21 25.54 -4.66 -17.45
C ASN A 21 24.25 -3.92 -17.87
N GLY A 22 23.23 -3.87 -16.99
CA GLY A 22 21.93 -3.28 -17.28
C GLY A 22 21.04 -4.12 -18.20
N LYS A 23 21.37 -5.40 -18.43
CA LYS A 23 20.55 -6.32 -19.23
C LYS A 23 19.53 -7.06 -18.35
N PRO A 24 18.38 -7.50 -18.92
CA PRO A 24 17.43 -8.34 -18.20
C PRO A 24 18.08 -9.64 -17.72
N TYR A 25 18.05 -9.93 -16.42
CA TYR A 25 18.82 -11.04 -15.84
C TYR A 25 18.40 -12.41 -16.41
N CYS A 26 17.15 -12.80 -16.26
CA CYS A 26 16.67 -14.13 -16.69
C CYS A 26 16.76 -14.29 -18.22
N SER A 27 16.24 -13.33 -18.98
CA SER A 27 16.22 -13.36 -20.44
C SER A 27 17.61 -13.30 -21.09
N SER A 28 18.62 -12.79 -20.38
CA SER A 28 20.02 -12.77 -20.84
C SER A 28 20.84 -13.98 -20.39
N GLY A 29 20.19 -15.01 -19.84
CA GLY A 29 20.85 -16.26 -19.44
C GLY A 29 21.36 -16.26 -18.00
N GLY A 30 20.81 -15.42 -17.14
CA GLY A 30 21.10 -15.42 -15.70
C GLY A 30 20.84 -16.80 -15.07
N LYS A 31 21.69 -17.20 -14.14
CA LYS A 31 21.64 -18.53 -13.54
C LYS A 31 20.44 -18.67 -12.59
N MET A 32 19.60 -19.63 -12.88
CA MET A 32 18.38 -19.93 -12.13
C MET A 32 18.50 -21.28 -11.42
N VAL A 33 17.95 -21.39 -10.21
CA VAL A 33 17.91 -22.63 -9.41
C VAL A 33 16.50 -22.94 -8.99
N TRP A 34 16.17 -24.23 -8.95
CA TRP A 34 14.87 -24.70 -8.50
C TRP A 34 14.69 -24.48 -6.99
N ASN A 35 13.56 -23.86 -6.62
CA ASN A 35 13.20 -23.68 -5.22
C ASN A 35 12.00 -24.57 -4.85
N GLU A 36 12.21 -25.46 -3.88
CA GLU A 36 11.20 -26.45 -3.45
C GLU A 36 10.00 -25.81 -2.74
N GLN A 37 10.19 -24.69 -2.04
CA GLN A 37 9.10 -24.01 -1.31
C GLN A 37 8.14 -23.29 -2.25
N LEU A 38 8.69 -22.64 -3.28
CA LEU A 38 7.89 -21.88 -4.26
C LEU A 38 7.49 -22.70 -5.50
N LYS A 39 8.03 -23.92 -5.65
CA LYS A 39 7.83 -24.81 -6.81
C LYS A 39 8.09 -24.10 -8.14
N ARG A 40 9.17 -23.28 -8.16
CA ARG A 40 9.60 -22.52 -9.35
C ARG A 40 11.09 -22.23 -9.31
N ASN A 41 11.66 -21.88 -10.46
CA ASN A 41 13.01 -21.37 -10.52
C ASN A 41 13.09 -19.95 -9.99
N ILE A 42 14.15 -19.66 -9.25
CA ILE A 42 14.52 -18.32 -8.76
C ILE A 42 16.00 -18.05 -9.09
N PRO A 43 16.47 -16.79 -9.11
CA PRO A 43 17.88 -16.47 -9.28
C PRO A 43 18.75 -17.18 -8.22
N GLU A 44 19.92 -17.69 -8.63
CA GLU A 44 20.79 -18.56 -7.80
C GLU A 44 21.11 -17.99 -6.41
N ASN A 45 21.33 -16.68 -6.34
CA ASN A 45 21.77 -16.02 -5.10
C ASN A 45 20.60 -15.41 -4.29
N TRP A 46 19.34 -15.75 -4.64
CA TRP A 46 18.18 -15.26 -3.92
C TRP A 46 17.68 -16.31 -2.93
N ASN A 47 17.15 -15.84 -1.81
CA ASN A 47 16.63 -16.70 -0.74
C ASN A 47 15.11 -16.58 -0.65
N VAL A 48 14.49 -17.62 -0.11
CA VAL A 48 13.05 -17.62 0.23
C VAL A 48 12.91 -17.62 1.74
N VAL A 49 12.11 -16.71 2.25
CA VAL A 49 11.85 -16.60 3.69
C VAL A 49 10.35 -16.44 3.96
N PRO A 50 9.85 -16.85 5.14
CA PRO A 50 8.52 -16.47 5.59
C PRO A 50 8.36 -14.95 5.62
N LEU A 51 7.23 -14.43 5.13
CA LEU A 51 6.96 -12.99 5.09
C LEU A 51 7.12 -12.32 6.46
N LEU A 52 6.67 -12.97 7.53
CA LEU A 52 6.75 -12.45 8.90
C LEU A 52 8.20 -12.30 9.44
N LYS A 53 9.23 -12.74 8.71
CA LYS A 53 10.61 -12.34 9.01
C LYS A 53 10.92 -10.90 8.60
N LEU A 54 10.19 -10.35 7.63
CA LEU A 54 10.42 -9.02 7.09
C LEU A 54 9.41 -7.99 7.60
N VAL A 55 8.24 -8.46 8.08
CA VAL A 55 7.15 -7.59 8.53
C VAL A 55 6.53 -8.11 9.82
N SER A 56 5.83 -7.22 10.52
CA SER A 56 4.89 -7.56 11.58
C SER A 56 3.54 -6.92 11.31
N TRP A 57 2.51 -7.49 11.94
CA TRP A 57 1.13 -7.01 11.83
C TRP A 57 0.77 -6.15 13.03
N GLU A 58 0.22 -4.97 12.78
CA GLU A 58 -0.30 -4.09 13.82
C GLU A 58 -1.78 -3.82 13.61
N SER A 59 -2.56 -3.92 14.69
CA SER A 59 -3.97 -3.56 14.74
C SER A 59 -4.16 -2.32 15.60
N ASN A 60 -5.15 -1.50 15.27
CA ASN A 60 -5.44 -0.30 16.05
C ASN A 60 -6.72 -0.46 16.86
N SER A 61 -6.92 0.43 17.84
CA SER A 61 -8.15 0.55 18.62
C SER A 61 -9.13 1.51 17.94
N GLN A 62 -10.41 1.36 18.26
CA GLN A 62 -11.46 2.27 17.82
C GLN A 62 -12.11 2.93 19.02
N PRO A 63 -12.08 4.27 19.11
CA PRO A 63 -12.82 4.98 20.16
C PRO A 63 -14.34 4.88 19.93
N PRO A 64 -15.15 5.19 20.96
CA PRO A 64 -16.60 5.26 20.84
C PRO A 64 -17.03 6.26 19.75
N LYS A 65 -18.09 5.93 19.02
CA LYS A 65 -18.62 6.84 17.98
C LYS A 65 -19.03 8.22 18.49
N SER A 66 -19.32 8.36 19.78
CA SER A 66 -19.61 9.64 20.43
C SER A 66 -18.42 10.62 20.44
N GLU A 67 -17.20 10.11 20.23
CA GLU A 67 -16.00 10.93 20.16
C GLU A 67 -15.64 11.35 18.72
N PHE A 68 -16.41 10.89 17.74
CA PHE A 68 -16.20 11.23 16.33
C PHE A 68 -16.63 12.65 16.05
N VAL A 69 -15.74 13.41 15.37
CA VAL A 69 -16.06 14.73 14.81
C VAL A 69 -15.77 14.72 13.31
N TYR A 70 -16.48 15.56 12.56
CA TYR A 70 -16.43 15.57 11.10
C TYR A 70 -15.73 16.80 10.53
N GLU A 71 -15.20 17.63 11.41
CA GLU A 71 -14.37 18.80 11.08
C GLU A 71 -13.03 18.70 11.79
N PRO A 72 -11.95 19.26 11.19
CA PRO A 72 -10.65 19.31 11.86
C PRO A 72 -10.76 20.03 13.22
N LYS A 73 -10.16 19.42 14.24
CA LYS A 73 -10.17 19.95 15.61
C LYS A 73 -8.79 19.79 16.24
N GLU A 74 -8.36 20.79 16.99
CA GLU A 74 -7.10 20.74 17.74
C GLU A 74 -7.08 19.54 18.71
N GLY A 75 -5.96 18.81 18.76
CA GLY A 75 -5.82 17.59 19.56
C GLY A 75 -6.48 16.34 18.96
N TYR A 76 -7.04 16.44 17.76
CA TYR A 76 -7.64 15.32 17.01
C TYR A 76 -6.76 14.90 15.85
N VAL A 77 -6.95 13.68 15.37
CA VAL A 77 -6.27 13.10 14.21
C VAL A 77 -7.30 12.49 13.27
N ARG A 78 -7.03 12.52 11.95
CA ARG A 78 -7.87 11.84 10.96
C ARG A 78 -8.01 10.37 11.31
N PHE A 79 -9.22 9.85 11.29
CA PHE A 79 -9.53 8.45 11.54
C PHE A 79 -9.85 7.76 10.23
N ILE A 80 -8.84 7.05 9.70
CA ILE A 80 -8.86 6.42 8.38
C ILE A 80 -9.79 5.20 8.41
N GLN A 81 -10.74 5.19 7.49
CA GLN A 81 -11.66 4.08 7.25
C GLN A 81 -11.51 3.57 5.82
N ASN A 82 -11.92 2.32 5.55
CA ASN A 82 -11.80 1.72 4.21
C ASN A 82 -12.42 2.60 3.12
N ARG A 83 -13.57 3.22 3.41
CA ARG A 83 -14.29 4.11 2.49
C ARG A 83 -13.52 5.39 2.09
N ASP A 84 -12.57 5.82 2.92
CA ASP A 84 -11.80 7.05 2.70
C ASP A 84 -10.82 6.90 1.51
N TYR A 85 -10.59 5.67 1.05
CA TYR A 85 -9.79 5.39 -0.16
C TYR A 85 -10.60 5.53 -1.46
N ASP A 86 -11.93 5.56 -1.36
CA ASP A 86 -12.83 5.75 -2.49
C ASP A 86 -13.32 7.20 -2.59
N SER A 87 -13.49 7.89 -1.44
CA SER A 87 -14.01 9.26 -1.40
C SER A 87 -13.67 9.97 -0.08
N ASP A 88 -13.30 11.25 -0.18
CA ASP A 88 -13.06 12.15 0.96
C ASP A 88 -14.35 12.86 1.45
N THR A 89 -15.55 12.42 1.06
CA THR A 89 -16.83 13.11 1.40
C THR A 89 -17.19 13.03 2.88
N HIS A 90 -16.62 12.10 3.64
CA HIS A 90 -16.98 11.87 5.03
C HIS A 90 -15.75 11.61 5.91
N ILE A 91 -14.83 12.58 5.93
CA ILE A 91 -13.65 12.51 6.78
C ILE A 91 -14.09 12.54 8.26
N THR A 92 -13.52 11.62 9.04
CA THR A 92 -13.77 11.51 10.48
C THR A 92 -12.49 11.85 11.22
N TYR A 93 -12.60 12.54 12.36
CA TYR A 93 -11.50 12.81 13.26
C TYR A 93 -11.81 12.28 14.65
N ILE A 94 -10.78 11.83 15.37
CA ILE A 94 -10.87 11.27 16.72
C ILE A 94 -9.82 11.92 17.63
N PRO A 95 -10.03 11.94 18.97
CA PRO A 95 -9.02 12.43 19.90
C PRO A 95 -7.70 11.68 19.74
N ARG A 96 -6.59 12.40 19.69
CA ARG A 96 -5.26 11.80 19.63
C ARG A 96 -4.86 11.29 21.02
N THR A 97 -4.80 9.98 21.18
CA THR A 97 -4.36 9.32 22.41
C THR A 97 -3.03 8.61 22.22
N LYS A 98 -2.33 8.32 23.32
CA LYS A 98 -1.01 7.65 23.28
C LYS A 98 -1.07 6.21 22.74
N ASN A 99 -2.23 5.58 22.81
CA ASN A 99 -2.44 4.17 22.42
C ASN A 99 -2.87 4.02 20.96
N LEU A 100 -3.06 5.12 20.24
CA LEU A 100 -3.41 5.08 18.82
C LEU A 100 -2.16 4.92 17.98
N SER A 101 -2.15 3.91 17.13
CA SER A 101 -1.17 3.81 16.07
C SER A 101 -1.50 4.80 14.96
N ILE A 102 -0.53 5.64 14.63
CA ILE A 102 -0.60 6.62 13.57
C ILE A 102 0.20 6.11 12.38
N VAL A 103 -0.32 6.29 11.19
CA VAL A 103 0.34 5.95 9.93
C VAL A 103 0.66 7.21 9.16
N ASP A 104 1.77 7.18 8.44
CA ASP A 104 2.09 8.16 7.42
C ASP A 104 1.53 7.74 6.04
N ARG A 105 1.66 8.60 5.04
CA ARG A 105 1.14 8.36 3.68
C ARG A 105 1.87 7.24 2.93
N PHE A 106 3.04 6.83 3.41
CA PHE A 106 3.85 5.76 2.81
C PHE A 106 3.71 4.43 3.55
N ASP A 107 3.03 4.41 4.69
CA ASP A 107 2.75 3.17 5.40
C ASP A 107 1.83 2.25 4.58
N ILE A 108 1.95 0.96 4.84
CA ILE A 108 1.16 -0.07 4.16
C ILE A 108 0.02 -0.47 5.09
N LEU A 109 -1.21 -0.23 4.66
CA LEU A 109 -2.41 -0.76 5.30
C LEU A 109 -3.03 -1.85 4.45
N MET A 110 -3.76 -2.75 5.08
CA MET A 110 -4.51 -3.80 4.40
C MET A 110 -5.93 -3.87 4.94
N ASP A 111 -6.90 -4.04 4.05
CA ASP A 111 -8.29 -4.26 4.41
C ASP A 111 -8.44 -5.62 5.10
N LYS A 112 -9.02 -5.61 6.31
CA LYS A 112 -9.32 -6.83 7.08
C LYS A 112 -10.67 -7.45 6.71
N TYR A 113 -11.62 -6.61 6.30
CA TYR A 113 -12.99 -6.98 5.98
C TYR A 113 -13.41 -6.39 4.64
N GLY A 114 -14.44 -6.95 4.03
CA GLY A 114 -14.95 -6.54 2.73
C GLY A 114 -14.00 -6.95 1.62
N ASP A 115 -13.14 -6.03 1.19
CA ASP A 115 -12.07 -6.27 0.22
C ASP A 115 -10.79 -6.82 0.90
N ALA A 116 -10.97 -7.87 1.74
CA ALA A 116 -9.91 -8.42 2.57
C ALA A 116 -8.67 -8.78 1.74
N GLY A 117 -7.52 -8.23 2.13
CA GLY A 117 -6.26 -8.38 1.40
C GLY A 117 -5.91 -7.22 0.48
N ALA A 118 -6.82 -6.27 0.22
CA ALA A 118 -6.50 -5.07 -0.55
C ALA A 118 -5.47 -4.20 0.19
N VAL A 119 -4.44 -3.79 -0.54
CA VAL A 119 -3.37 -2.92 -0.03
C VAL A 119 -3.78 -1.46 -0.18
N ARG A 120 -3.68 -0.70 0.92
CA ARG A 120 -4.03 0.73 0.99
C ARG A 120 -2.82 1.56 1.44
N TYR A 121 -2.75 2.81 0.96
CA TYR A 121 -1.71 3.80 1.36
C TYR A 121 -2.16 5.21 0.91
N GLY A 122 -1.42 6.23 1.32
CA GLY A 122 -1.60 7.60 0.81
C GLY A 122 -2.41 8.50 1.73
N ILE A 123 -2.93 8.01 2.84
CA ILE A 123 -3.64 8.80 3.85
C ILE A 123 -2.87 8.73 5.16
N GLU A 124 -2.69 9.89 5.81
CA GLU A 124 -2.08 10.00 7.13
C GLU A 124 -3.15 10.06 8.21
N GLY A 125 -2.94 9.37 9.33
CA GLY A 125 -3.86 9.39 10.46
C GLY A 125 -3.84 8.13 11.30
N ALA A 126 -4.81 7.99 12.22
CA ALA A 126 -5.09 6.75 12.92
C ALA A 126 -6.00 5.88 12.07
N PHE A 127 -5.72 4.60 11.95
CA PHE A 127 -6.56 3.69 11.16
C PHE A 127 -7.56 2.94 12.02
N ASN A 128 -8.71 2.59 11.46
CA ASN A 128 -9.78 1.89 12.16
C ASN A 128 -9.49 0.39 12.33
N VAL A 129 -10.31 -0.31 13.12
CA VAL A 129 -10.18 -1.76 13.37
C VAL A 129 -10.40 -2.63 12.14
N ALA A 130 -10.98 -2.09 11.07
CA ALA A 130 -11.18 -2.81 9.80
C ALA A 130 -9.94 -2.80 8.90
N LEU A 131 -8.89 -2.10 9.30
CA LEU A 131 -7.59 -2.05 8.66
C LEU A 131 -6.54 -2.71 9.55
N GLY A 132 -5.46 -3.18 8.95
CA GLY A 132 -4.25 -3.63 9.63
C GLY A 132 -3.03 -2.99 9.00
N LYS A 133 -2.06 -2.58 9.82
CA LYS A 133 -0.80 -2.00 9.36
C LYS A 133 0.23 -3.11 9.17
N ILE A 134 0.95 -3.05 8.07
CA ILE A 134 2.13 -3.87 7.81
C ILE A 134 3.36 -3.06 8.22
N CYS A 135 3.95 -3.41 9.35
CA CYS A 135 5.18 -2.78 9.83
C CYS A 135 6.38 -3.48 9.19
N VAL A 136 7.02 -2.82 8.23
CA VAL A 136 8.20 -3.34 7.53
C VAL A 136 9.43 -3.13 8.40
N HIS A 137 10.17 -4.19 8.75
CA HIS A 137 11.30 -4.13 9.67
C HIS A 137 12.48 -3.34 9.11
N ASN A 138 12.74 -3.45 7.81
CA ASN A 138 13.74 -2.66 7.11
C ASN A 138 13.07 -1.75 6.07
N PRO A 139 13.13 -0.43 6.22
CA PRO A 139 12.48 0.53 5.30
C PRO A 139 12.82 0.34 3.82
N ASN A 140 14.01 -0.20 3.53
CA ASN A 140 14.45 -0.45 2.16
C ASN A 140 13.62 -1.53 1.43
N TYR A 141 12.77 -2.25 2.14
CA TYR A 141 11.87 -3.26 1.58
C TYR A 141 10.42 -2.80 1.43
N ARG A 142 10.12 -1.53 1.75
CA ARG A 142 8.74 -1.04 1.81
C ARG A 142 8.00 -1.16 0.48
N GLU A 143 8.55 -0.64 -0.59
CA GLU A 143 7.91 -0.70 -1.91
C GLU A 143 7.89 -2.13 -2.46
N TYR A 144 8.93 -2.93 -2.18
CA TYR A 144 8.95 -4.34 -2.56
C TYR A 144 7.83 -5.13 -1.87
N ILE A 145 7.69 -4.99 -0.55
CA ILE A 145 6.65 -5.68 0.22
C ILE A 145 5.26 -5.17 -0.18
N ARG A 146 5.10 -3.86 -0.41
CA ARG A 146 3.83 -3.30 -0.91
C ARG A 146 3.45 -3.91 -2.24
N SER A 147 4.38 -4.00 -3.18
CA SER A 147 4.14 -4.58 -4.50
C SER A 147 3.87 -6.07 -4.44
N PHE A 148 4.59 -6.81 -3.59
CA PHE A 148 4.33 -8.22 -3.33
C PHE A 148 2.92 -8.47 -2.83
N LEU A 149 2.51 -7.78 -1.75
CA LEU A 149 1.18 -7.91 -1.16
C LEU A 149 0.06 -7.44 -2.12
N GLY A 150 0.33 -6.41 -2.92
CA GLY A 150 -0.60 -5.87 -3.92
C GLY A 150 -0.62 -6.64 -5.24
N SER A 151 0.19 -7.69 -5.40
CA SER A 151 0.16 -8.53 -6.60
C SER A 151 -1.13 -9.34 -6.69
N ASP A 152 -1.66 -9.54 -7.91
CA ASP A 152 -2.94 -10.22 -8.13
C ASP A 152 -2.98 -11.64 -7.53
N GLY A 153 -1.86 -12.35 -7.59
CA GLY A 153 -1.75 -13.71 -7.03
C GLY A 153 -1.90 -13.71 -5.51
N ILE A 154 -1.16 -12.82 -4.83
CA ILE A 154 -1.19 -12.73 -3.36
C ILE A 154 -2.52 -12.16 -2.87
N TYR A 155 -3.03 -11.11 -3.52
CA TYR A 155 -4.36 -10.58 -3.20
C TYR A 155 -5.44 -11.66 -3.29
N LYS A 156 -5.53 -12.38 -4.42
CA LYS A 156 -6.53 -13.45 -4.61
C LYS A 156 -6.38 -14.57 -3.58
N PHE A 157 -5.14 -14.94 -3.28
CA PHE A 157 -4.85 -15.97 -2.28
C PHE A 157 -5.34 -15.55 -0.88
N LEU A 158 -5.01 -14.33 -0.44
CA LEU A 158 -5.41 -13.79 0.85
C LEU A 158 -6.93 -13.62 0.92
N HIS A 159 -7.54 -13.05 -0.11
CA HIS A 159 -8.99 -12.85 -0.20
C HIS A 159 -9.74 -14.19 -0.07
N ASN A 160 -9.39 -15.18 -0.86
CA ASN A 160 -10.01 -16.50 -0.84
C ASN A 160 -9.78 -17.21 0.50
N SER A 161 -8.58 -17.10 1.08
CA SER A 161 -8.25 -17.65 2.40
C SER A 161 -9.13 -17.06 3.51
N CYS A 162 -9.43 -15.75 3.42
CA CYS A 162 -10.32 -15.07 4.36
C CYS A 162 -11.77 -15.52 4.18
N MET A 163 -12.25 -15.63 2.94
CA MET A 163 -13.65 -16.01 2.65
C MET A 163 -13.95 -17.46 3.02
N ALA A 164 -12.95 -18.34 3.03
CA ALA A 164 -13.09 -19.73 3.48
C ALA A 164 -13.19 -19.87 5.02
N SER A 165 -12.89 -18.81 5.77
CA SER A 165 -12.95 -18.81 7.24
C SER A 165 -14.36 -18.49 7.74
N THR A 166 -14.76 -19.09 8.87
CA THR A 166 -16.02 -18.77 9.58
C THR A 166 -16.11 -17.30 10.05
N ARG A 167 -14.97 -16.64 10.16
CA ARG A 167 -14.84 -15.19 10.35
C ARG A 167 -14.03 -14.64 9.19
N ALA A 168 -14.70 -14.15 8.15
CA ALA A 168 -14.07 -13.57 6.96
C ALA A 168 -13.26 -12.30 7.33
N SER A 169 -12.08 -12.49 7.90
CA SER A 169 -11.21 -11.41 8.39
C SER A 169 -9.75 -11.75 8.15
N LEU A 170 -9.02 -10.83 7.53
CA LEU A 170 -7.58 -10.92 7.40
C LEU A 170 -6.89 -10.71 8.78
N SER A 171 -5.89 -11.50 9.04
CA SER A 171 -5.10 -11.47 10.27
C SER A 171 -3.64 -11.82 9.99
N GLU A 172 -2.78 -11.65 10.98
CA GLU A 172 -1.37 -12.05 10.90
C GLU A 172 -1.20 -13.54 10.51
N ALA A 173 -2.10 -14.42 10.97
CA ALA A 173 -2.07 -15.84 10.63
C ALA A 173 -2.19 -16.10 9.11
N ASN A 174 -2.92 -15.25 8.38
CA ASN A 174 -3.00 -15.35 6.92
C ASN A 174 -1.69 -14.93 6.23
N LEU A 175 -0.92 -14.03 6.85
CA LEU A 175 0.40 -13.62 6.36
C LEU A 175 1.48 -14.64 6.69
N ALA A 176 1.33 -15.39 7.78
CA ALA A 176 2.31 -16.38 8.26
C ALA A 176 2.56 -17.52 7.26
N ILE A 177 1.58 -17.81 6.40
CA ILE A 177 1.69 -18.87 5.38
C ILE A 177 2.37 -18.38 4.08
N LEU A 178 2.60 -17.08 3.94
CA LEU A 178 3.24 -16.50 2.76
C LEU A 178 4.77 -16.62 2.87
N ASN A 179 5.36 -17.04 1.77
CA ASN A 179 6.80 -16.99 1.56
C ASN A 179 7.12 -15.96 0.50
N ILE A 180 8.20 -15.21 0.70
CA ILE A 180 8.67 -14.16 -0.19
C ILE A 180 10.11 -14.42 -0.61
N VAL A 181 10.42 -14.14 -1.86
CA VAL A 181 11.79 -14.19 -2.38
C VAL A 181 12.53 -12.95 -1.89
N VAL A 182 13.74 -13.12 -1.38
CA VAL A 182 14.58 -12.01 -0.93
C VAL A 182 15.73 -11.84 -1.92
N PRO A 183 15.72 -10.78 -2.74
CA PRO A 183 16.79 -10.43 -3.65
C PRO A 183 18.05 -10.02 -2.89
N ASN A 184 19.16 -9.84 -3.63
CA ASN A 184 20.34 -9.19 -3.06
C ASN A 184 20.01 -7.71 -2.70
N GLU A 185 20.78 -7.16 -1.76
CA GLU A 185 20.55 -5.83 -1.20
C GLU A 185 20.56 -4.73 -2.27
N LYS A 186 21.46 -4.82 -3.26
CA LYS A 186 21.56 -3.84 -4.35
C LYS A 186 20.27 -3.74 -5.14
N ILE A 187 19.70 -4.87 -5.56
CA ILE A 187 18.44 -4.91 -6.34
C ILE A 187 17.28 -4.34 -5.54
N ILE A 188 17.20 -4.64 -4.24
CA ILE A 188 16.18 -4.09 -3.35
C ILE A 188 16.32 -2.56 -3.25
N LEU A 189 17.52 -2.05 -3.03
CA LEU A 189 17.77 -0.60 -2.93
C LEU A 189 17.46 0.12 -4.24
N ASP A 190 17.84 -0.43 -5.37
CA ASP A 190 17.56 0.13 -6.68
C ASP A 190 16.05 0.18 -6.93
N TYR A 191 15.33 -0.90 -6.60
CA TYR A 191 13.88 -0.98 -6.70
C TYR A 191 13.19 0.02 -5.76
N GLU A 192 13.55 0.06 -4.47
CA GLU A 192 13.00 0.99 -3.49
C GLU A 192 13.17 2.44 -3.94
N ASN A 193 14.39 2.83 -4.33
CA ASN A 193 14.69 4.18 -4.80
C ASN A 193 13.86 4.58 -6.04
N PHE A 194 13.68 3.63 -6.95
CA PHE A 194 12.92 3.87 -8.18
C PHE A 194 11.42 4.00 -7.86
N LEU A 195 10.85 3.04 -7.15
CA LEU A 195 9.42 3.03 -6.82
C LEU A 195 9.03 4.14 -5.85
N HIS A 196 9.88 4.50 -4.90
CA HIS A 196 9.62 5.60 -3.99
C HIS A 196 9.41 6.92 -4.75
N LYS A 197 10.22 7.22 -5.77
CA LYS A 197 10.03 8.42 -6.62
C LYS A 197 8.68 8.40 -7.35
N ILE A 198 8.29 7.25 -7.88
CA ILE A 198 6.96 7.07 -8.51
C ILE A 198 5.86 7.30 -7.47
N ARG A 199 6.01 6.76 -6.26
CA ARG A 199 5.03 6.90 -5.19
C ARG A 199 4.83 8.35 -4.77
N VAL A 200 5.94 9.08 -4.57
CA VAL A 200 5.89 10.53 -4.29
C VAL A 200 5.13 11.28 -5.39
N SER A 201 5.41 10.96 -6.66
CA SER A 201 4.72 11.60 -7.79
C SER A 201 3.22 11.27 -7.82
N ILE A 202 2.84 10.01 -7.54
CA ILE A 202 1.44 9.61 -7.44
C ILE A 202 0.72 10.38 -6.33
N LEU A 203 1.32 10.50 -5.14
CA LEU A 203 0.72 11.20 -4.02
C LEU A 203 0.57 12.70 -4.31
N LYS A 204 1.60 13.31 -4.91
CA LYS A 204 1.54 14.72 -5.34
C LYS A 204 0.41 14.96 -6.35
N ASN A 205 0.27 14.10 -7.37
CA ASN A 205 -0.80 14.23 -8.35
C ASN A 205 -2.19 14.05 -7.73
N LYS A 206 -2.32 13.17 -6.70
CA LYS A 206 -3.58 13.04 -5.95
C LYS A 206 -3.92 14.32 -5.19
N ASP A 207 -2.94 14.94 -4.52
CA ASP A 207 -3.14 16.21 -3.80
C ASP A 207 -3.57 17.31 -4.77
N GLU A 208 -2.85 17.48 -5.88
CA GLU A 208 -3.18 18.46 -6.92
C GLU A 208 -4.57 18.22 -7.51
N THR A 209 -4.97 16.97 -7.70
CA THR A 209 -6.32 16.61 -8.16
C THR A 209 -7.40 17.07 -7.17
N VAL A 210 -7.17 16.89 -5.87
CA VAL A 210 -8.10 17.35 -4.81
C VAL A 210 -8.20 18.87 -4.81
N GLU A 211 -7.08 19.58 -4.91
CA GLU A 211 -7.06 21.06 -5.01
C GLU A 211 -7.82 21.56 -6.24
N LEU A 212 -7.62 20.95 -7.42
CA LEU A 212 -8.31 21.30 -8.63
C LEU A 212 -9.83 21.03 -8.56
N ILE A 213 -10.25 19.94 -7.92
CA ILE A 213 -11.66 19.64 -7.67
C ILE A 213 -12.28 20.73 -6.78
N ASN A 214 -11.62 21.08 -5.68
CA ASN A 214 -12.09 22.12 -4.76
C ASN A 214 -12.19 23.47 -5.47
N LEU A 215 -11.21 23.83 -6.28
CA LEU A 215 -11.20 25.07 -7.08
C LEU A 215 -12.35 25.08 -8.10
N ARG A 216 -12.57 23.99 -8.80
CA ARG A 216 -13.71 23.83 -9.73
C ARG A 216 -15.03 24.04 -9.01
N ASP A 217 -15.23 23.38 -7.89
CA ASP A 217 -16.49 23.40 -7.13
C ASP A 217 -16.76 24.79 -6.53
N TRP A 218 -15.70 25.54 -6.21
CA TRP A 218 -15.79 26.94 -5.78
C TRP A 218 -16.10 27.89 -6.96
N LEU A 219 -15.45 27.72 -8.12
CA LEU A 219 -15.61 28.60 -9.27
C LEU A 219 -16.91 28.38 -10.04
N LEU A 220 -17.37 27.14 -10.16
CA LEU A 220 -18.51 26.79 -11.01
C LEU A 220 -19.79 27.56 -10.65
N PRO A 221 -20.20 27.70 -9.38
CA PRO A 221 -21.35 28.51 -8.99
C PRO A 221 -21.16 29.99 -9.33
N MET A 222 -19.95 30.53 -9.22
CA MET A 222 -19.66 31.93 -9.52
C MET A 222 -19.79 32.22 -11.01
N LEU A 223 -19.30 31.32 -11.86
CA LEU A 223 -19.46 31.42 -13.32
C LEU A 223 -20.92 31.32 -13.74
N MET A 224 -21.67 30.39 -13.17
CA MET A 224 -23.09 30.18 -13.45
C MET A 224 -23.95 31.37 -13.03
N ASN A 225 -23.58 32.10 -11.99
CA ASN A 225 -24.29 33.27 -11.47
C ASN A 225 -23.78 34.59 -12.05
N GLY A 226 -22.84 34.56 -12.99
CA GLY A 226 -22.24 35.76 -13.61
C GLY A 226 -21.39 36.61 -12.65
N GLN A 227 -20.95 36.02 -11.51
CA GLN A 227 -20.08 36.68 -10.52
C GLN A 227 -18.59 36.63 -10.92
N ALA A 228 -18.24 35.74 -11.83
CA ALA A 228 -16.92 35.64 -12.45
C ALA A 228 -17.09 35.48 -13.97
N THR A 229 -16.15 36.02 -14.73
CA THR A 229 -16.08 35.87 -16.19
C THR A 229 -14.70 35.36 -16.58
N ILE A 230 -14.65 34.59 -17.66
CA ILE A 230 -13.36 34.18 -18.24
C ILE A 230 -12.90 35.37 -19.09
N ALA A 231 -11.70 35.87 -18.82
CA ALA A 231 -11.07 36.86 -19.68
C ALA A 231 -10.62 36.17 -20.98
N ASP A 232 -10.92 36.80 -22.11
CA ASP A 232 -10.46 36.37 -23.45
C ASP A 232 -8.93 36.48 -23.58
#